data_b8dc47e8b253d6dbc5fbe9073f83f6bf
#
_entry.id   b8dc47e8b253d6dbc5fbe9073f83f6bf
#
_cell.length_a   1.000
_cell.length_b   1.000
_cell.length_c   1.000
_cell.angle_alpha   90.00
_cell.angle_beta   90.00
_cell.angle_gamma   90.00
#
_symmetry.space_group_name_H-M   'P 1'
#
loop_
_entity.id
_entity.type
_entity.pdbx_description
1 polymer ?
#
loop_
_entity_poly.entity_id
_entity_poly.type
_entity_poly.pdbx_seq_one_letter_code
_entity_poly.pdbx_strand_id
1 'polypeptide(L)'
;MNSKLTPEQRAKFEREEADGRAVALNYLRGKFLDVDEKVFRTDSSGYVHDEIIAWPAVFKAAVIENDCRSCKGRTCKISKSRADDSRPVIKIAESPKGYKFLDVRWTFGFGCRFQPLSGEFGIMFRKSGLKNPHVNMTFKAYECSKSTPETRTAKLEAMNASAEQSDLVIAGKPGTGKTHLAVAIALKAMEHGRQATFRLVSTMLDEIQSTIRDGGDYDGLMKSFMTVPCLILDDLGHENMTAARASYLHQIVDYRHNANLQTIVTTNARNVEDLCRLVGSDFAMPIVSRLMKRGSWVTISNAEDFRTTKREVNSNAK
;
A
#
# COMPACT_ATOMS: atom_id res chain seq x y z
N MET A 1 4.12 -39.69 -3.79
CA MET A 1 4.32 -39.10 -5.14
C MET A 1 5.68 -39.47 -5.78
N ASN A 2 6.46 -40.38 -5.20
CA ASN A 2 7.85 -40.67 -5.63
C ASN A 2 8.09 -41.93 -6.46
N SER A 3 7.07 -42.60 -6.97
CA SER A 3 7.22 -43.90 -7.64
C SER A 3 7.43 -43.86 -9.17
N LYS A 4 7.56 -42.68 -9.77
CA LYS A 4 7.67 -42.49 -11.23
C LYS A 4 8.98 -41.84 -11.70
N LEU A 5 9.95 -41.57 -10.82
CA LEU A 5 11.22 -40.96 -11.20
C LEU A 5 12.29 -42.04 -11.49
N THR A 6 13.07 -41.83 -12.55
CA THR A 6 14.25 -42.64 -12.82
C THR A 6 15.31 -42.46 -11.73
N PRO A 7 16.27 -43.42 -11.55
CA PRO A 7 17.35 -43.28 -10.56
C PRO A 7 18.14 -41.98 -10.72
N GLU A 8 18.43 -41.55 -11.95
CA GLU A 8 19.12 -40.29 -12.25
C GLU A 8 18.30 -39.06 -11.88
N GLN A 9 17.02 -39.07 -12.16
CA GLN A 9 16.09 -38.00 -11.78
C GLN A 9 15.95 -37.89 -10.26
N ARG A 10 15.96 -39.03 -9.56
CA ARG A 10 15.94 -39.10 -8.10
C ARG A 10 17.22 -38.51 -7.49
N ALA A 11 18.39 -38.92 -8.00
CA ALA A 11 19.69 -38.43 -7.55
C ALA A 11 19.88 -36.91 -7.80
N LYS A 12 19.34 -36.39 -8.93
CA LYS A 12 19.34 -34.98 -9.23
C LYS A 12 18.43 -34.23 -8.27
N PHE A 13 17.24 -34.74 -7.98
CA PHE A 13 16.29 -34.13 -7.04
C PHE A 13 16.85 -34.07 -5.61
N GLU A 14 17.49 -35.15 -5.15
CA GLU A 14 18.13 -35.23 -3.84
C GLU A 14 19.29 -34.23 -3.70
N ARG A 15 20.10 -34.02 -4.77
CA ARG A 15 21.15 -32.99 -4.79
C ARG A 15 20.56 -31.57 -4.75
N GLU A 16 19.57 -31.29 -5.56
CA GLU A 16 18.89 -29.97 -5.56
C GLU A 16 18.21 -29.68 -4.22
N GLU A 17 17.69 -30.70 -3.54
CA GLU A 17 17.12 -30.59 -2.20
C GLU A 17 18.19 -30.34 -1.13
N ALA A 18 19.33 -31.01 -1.22
CA ALA A 18 20.48 -30.81 -0.32
C ALA A 18 21.09 -29.41 -0.49
N ASP A 19 21.27 -28.95 -1.74
CA ASP A 19 21.77 -27.61 -2.04
C ASP A 19 20.77 -26.53 -1.56
N GLY A 20 19.47 -26.76 -1.73
CA GLY A 20 18.42 -25.90 -1.22
C GLY A 20 18.43 -25.81 0.31
N ARG A 21 18.68 -26.92 1.02
CA ARG A 21 18.83 -26.95 2.47
C ARG A 21 20.01 -26.12 2.96
N ALA A 22 21.18 -26.25 2.32
CA ALA A 22 22.38 -25.49 2.69
C ALA A 22 22.18 -23.98 2.53
N VAL A 23 21.54 -23.55 1.42
CA VAL A 23 21.22 -22.15 1.17
C VAL A 23 20.22 -21.63 2.21
N ALA A 24 19.18 -22.41 2.54
CA ALA A 24 18.19 -22.06 3.53
C ALA A 24 18.79 -21.90 4.94
N LEU A 25 19.64 -22.84 5.35
CA LEU A 25 20.33 -22.79 6.64
C LEU A 25 21.25 -21.58 6.77
N ASN A 26 22.05 -21.29 5.74
CA ASN A 26 22.89 -20.10 5.72
C ASN A 26 22.09 -18.81 5.78
N TYR A 27 20.97 -18.74 5.06
CA TYR A 27 20.08 -17.60 5.09
C TYR A 27 19.45 -17.40 6.49
N LEU A 28 18.94 -18.47 7.11
CA LEU A 28 18.32 -18.42 8.43
C LEU A 28 19.35 -18.05 9.52
N ARG A 29 20.56 -18.59 9.46
CA ARG A 29 21.67 -18.23 10.37
C ARG A 29 22.08 -16.76 10.21
N GLY A 30 22.10 -16.23 8.99
CA GLY A 30 22.38 -14.80 8.75
C GLY A 30 21.24 -13.86 9.16
N LYS A 31 19.99 -14.35 9.16
CA LYS A 31 18.81 -13.56 9.55
C LYS A 31 18.56 -13.56 11.05
N PHE A 32 18.87 -14.66 11.73
CA PHE A 32 18.58 -14.89 13.14
C PHE A 32 19.86 -15.35 13.84
N LEU A 33 20.64 -14.41 14.38
CA LEU A 33 21.97 -14.63 14.95
C LEU A 33 22.02 -15.65 16.11
N ASP A 34 20.91 -15.88 16.81
CA ASP A 34 20.80 -16.71 18.01
C ASP A 34 20.02 -18.02 17.82
N VAL A 35 19.83 -18.46 16.57
CA VAL A 35 19.01 -19.64 16.31
C VAL A 35 19.84 -20.89 16.27
N ASP A 36 19.80 -21.69 17.33
CA ASP A 36 20.33 -23.06 17.39
C ASP A 36 19.45 -24.01 16.55
N GLU A 37 20.02 -25.07 15.99
CA GLU A 37 19.29 -26.10 15.23
C GLU A 37 18.11 -26.71 15.98
N LYS A 38 18.16 -26.71 17.32
CA LYS A 38 17.05 -27.15 18.20
C LYS A 38 15.80 -26.31 18.09
N VAL A 39 15.91 -25.00 17.81
CA VAL A 39 14.76 -24.09 17.62
C VAL A 39 13.98 -24.43 16.34
N PHE A 40 14.62 -25.11 15.40
CA PHE A 40 14.00 -25.50 14.14
C PHE A 40 13.14 -26.76 14.24
N ARG A 41 13.15 -27.48 15.39
CA ARG A 41 12.52 -28.79 15.55
C ARG A 41 11.24 -28.80 16.35
N THR A 42 10.83 -27.67 16.94
CA THR A 42 9.65 -27.58 17.78
C THR A 42 8.53 -26.78 17.13
N ASP A 43 7.31 -27.30 17.22
CA ASP A 43 6.09 -26.57 16.88
C ASP A 43 5.63 -25.63 18.01
N SER A 44 4.50 -24.92 17.77
CA SER A 44 3.89 -24.02 18.75
C SER A 44 3.44 -24.69 20.06
N SER A 45 3.37 -26.03 20.11
CA SER A 45 3.01 -26.79 21.31
C SER A 45 4.25 -27.28 22.09
N GLY A 46 5.45 -27.09 21.54
CA GLY A 46 6.70 -27.58 22.13
C GLY A 46 6.97 -29.06 21.85
N TYR A 47 6.19 -29.70 20.97
CA TYR A 47 6.45 -31.05 20.50
C TYR A 47 7.54 -31.03 19.42
N VAL A 48 8.47 -31.97 19.52
CA VAL A 48 9.43 -32.25 18.45
C VAL A 48 8.68 -33.02 17.38
N HIS A 49 8.36 -32.35 16.28
CA HIS A 49 7.79 -33.07 15.12
C HIS A 49 8.90 -33.90 14.44
N ASP A 50 8.54 -35.10 14.01
CA ASP A 50 9.37 -35.88 13.11
C ASP A 50 9.85 -35.01 11.95
N GLU A 51 11.15 -35.07 11.70
CA GLU A 51 11.93 -34.18 10.82
C GLU A 51 11.35 -33.97 9.42
N ILE A 52 10.31 -34.69 9.03
CA ILE A 52 9.84 -34.80 7.66
C ILE A 52 8.75 -33.78 7.32
N ILE A 53 7.98 -33.23 8.27
CA ILE A 53 6.76 -32.47 7.95
C ILE A 53 6.94 -30.95 8.06
N ALA A 54 7.64 -30.44 9.04
CA ALA A 54 7.79 -28.97 9.25
C ALA A 54 8.94 -28.36 8.42
N TRP A 55 10.04 -29.04 8.27
CA TRP A 55 11.25 -28.58 7.61
C TRP A 55 11.11 -28.21 6.13
N PRO A 56 10.45 -29.00 5.27
CA PRO A 56 10.36 -28.67 3.85
C PRO A 56 9.65 -27.33 3.62
N ALA A 57 8.67 -26.99 4.45
CA ALA A 57 7.94 -25.72 4.34
C ALA A 57 8.81 -24.53 4.74
N VAL A 58 9.58 -24.65 5.84
CA VAL A 58 10.50 -23.62 6.33
C VAL A 58 11.65 -23.40 5.34
N PHE A 59 12.28 -24.47 4.86
CA PHE A 59 13.35 -24.38 3.88
C PHE A 59 12.88 -23.77 2.56
N LYS A 60 11.74 -24.20 2.06
CA LYS A 60 11.14 -23.61 0.86
C LYS A 60 10.84 -22.13 1.04
N ALA A 61 10.33 -21.75 2.20
CA ALA A 61 10.09 -20.38 2.55
C ALA A 61 11.38 -19.56 2.65
N ALA A 62 12.45 -20.10 3.26
CA ALA A 62 13.74 -19.46 3.39
C ALA A 62 14.44 -19.25 2.05
N VAL A 63 14.43 -20.25 1.16
CA VAL A 63 14.97 -20.12 -0.20
C VAL A 63 14.24 -19.03 -0.97
N ILE A 64 12.90 -19.02 -0.91
CA ILE A 64 12.08 -18.01 -1.58
C ILE A 64 12.37 -16.60 -1.02
N GLU A 65 12.48 -16.44 0.29
CA GLU A 65 12.76 -15.14 0.91
C GLU A 65 14.18 -14.66 0.56
N ASN A 66 15.18 -15.56 0.54
CA ASN A 66 16.54 -15.25 0.11
C ASN A 66 16.59 -14.83 -1.37
N ASP A 67 15.94 -15.59 -2.26
CA ASP A 67 15.86 -15.24 -3.69
C ASP A 67 15.17 -13.88 -3.91
N CYS A 68 14.14 -13.56 -3.14
CA CYS A 68 13.48 -12.27 -3.19
C CYS A 68 14.37 -11.11 -2.73
N ARG A 69 15.26 -11.30 -1.74
CA ARG A 69 16.21 -10.28 -1.29
C ARG A 69 17.28 -9.97 -2.33
N SER A 70 17.79 -10.98 -3.01
CA SER A 70 18.83 -10.86 -4.04
C SER A 70 18.29 -10.54 -5.44
N CYS A 71 16.96 -10.54 -5.62
CA CYS A 71 16.30 -10.36 -6.90
C CYS A 71 16.57 -8.97 -7.50
N LYS A 72 16.98 -8.96 -8.77
CA LYS A 72 17.20 -7.74 -9.59
C LYS A 72 16.00 -7.37 -10.48
N GLY A 73 14.87 -8.08 -10.36
CA GLY A 73 13.59 -7.74 -11.01
C GLY A 73 13.46 -8.14 -12.49
N ARG A 74 14.49 -8.73 -13.11
CA ARG A 74 14.43 -9.06 -14.55
C ARG A 74 13.60 -10.30 -14.88
N THR A 75 13.64 -11.31 -14.04
CA THR A 75 12.82 -12.54 -14.15
C THR A 75 12.49 -13.05 -12.77
N CYS A 76 11.20 -13.14 -12.43
CA CYS A 76 10.78 -13.70 -11.16
C CYS A 76 10.67 -15.21 -11.27
N LYS A 77 11.56 -15.94 -10.61
CA LYS A 77 11.51 -17.41 -10.56
C LYS A 77 10.25 -17.95 -9.86
N ILE A 78 9.64 -17.13 -9.01
CA ILE A 78 8.52 -17.51 -8.14
C ILE A 78 7.16 -17.28 -8.80
N SER A 79 7.01 -16.19 -9.61
CA SER A 79 5.72 -15.89 -10.26
C SER A 79 5.31 -16.94 -11.29
N LYS A 80 6.27 -17.72 -11.82
CA LYS A 80 6.00 -18.83 -12.75
C LYS A 80 5.49 -20.11 -12.06
N SER A 81 5.70 -20.23 -10.74
CA SER A 81 5.43 -21.47 -10.00
C SER A 81 4.22 -21.41 -9.08
N ARG A 82 3.57 -20.23 -8.90
CA ARG A 82 2.46 -20.05 -7.96
C ARG A 82 1.37 -19.19 -8.55
N ALA A 83 0.15 -19.71 -8.46
CA ALA A 83 -1.07 -19.03 -8.90
C ALA A 83 -1.50 -17.88 -7.98
N ASP A 84 -1.03 -17.86 -6.72
CA ASP A 84 -1.52 -16.97 -5.67
C ASP A 84 -0.55 -15.82 -5.29
N ASP A 85 0.64 -15.76 -5.91
CA ASP A 85 1.68 -14.75 -5.65
C ASP A 85 2.00 -14.48 -4.16
N SER A 86 1.67 -15.41 -3.29
CA SER A 86 1.96 -15.28 -1.87
C SER A 86 3.47 -15.37 -1.60
N ARG A 87 3.94 -14.60 -0.60
CA ARG A 87 5.34 -14.57 -0.18
C ARG A 87 5.45 -15.06 1.26
N PRO A 88 6.42 -15.91 1.56
CA PRO A 88 6.66 -16.31 2.93
C PRO A 88 7.34 -15.18 3.71
N VAL A 89 6.91 -14.99 4.94
CA VAL A 89 7.60 -14.17 5.94
C VAL A 89 7.94 -15.08 7.10
N ILE A 90 9.23 -15.26 7.35
CA ILE A 90 9.72 -16.09 8.45
C ILE A 90 10.04 -15.19 9.64
N LYS A 91 9.44 -15.47 10.79
CA LYS A 91 9.69 -14.79 12.06
C LYS A 91 9.96 -15.82 13.15
N ILE A 92 10.70 -15.42 14.18
CA ILE A 92 10.73 -16.19 15.43
C ILE A 92 9.48 -15.82 16.21
N ALA A 93 8.70 -16.83 16.57
CA ALA A 93 7.58 -16.72 17.49
C ALA A 93 7.94 -17.47 18.79
N GLU A 94 7.23 -17.13 19.86
CA GLU A 94 7.39 -17.77 21.16
C GLU A 94 6.06 -18.38 21.57
N SER A 95 6.10 -19.65 22.00
CA SER A 95 4.94 -20.36 22.50
C SER A 95 4.57 -19.85 23.92
N PRO A 96 3.33 -20.06 24.40
CA PRO A 96 2.96 -19.75 25.78
C PRO A 96 3.83 -20.45 26.85
N LYS A 97 4.58 -21.49 26.47
CA LYS A 97 5.52 -22.22 27.32
C LYS A 97 6.96 -21.72 27.22
N GLY A 98 7.21 -20.59 26.51
CA GLY A 98 8.54 -20.00 26.37
C GLY A 98 9.44 -20.64 25.28
N TYR A 99 8.94 -21.56 24.47
CA TYR A 99 9.71 -22.15 23.38
C TYR A 99 9.71 -21.25 22.16
N LYS A 100 10.88 -20.97 21.60
CA LYS A 100 11.03 -20.22 20.36
C LYS A 100 10.92 -21.16 19.14
N PHE A 101 10.14 -20.76 18.15
CA PHE A 101 9.98 -21.53 16.91
C PHE A 101 9.90 -20.60 15.69
N LEU A 102 10.13 -21.16 14.49
CA LEU A 102 10.01 -20.41 13.25
C LEU A 102 8.55 -20.43 12.76
N ASP A 103 7.91 -19.29 12.82
CA ASP A 103 6.58 -19.07 12.26
C ASP A 103 6.70 -18.62 10.80
N VAL A 104 6.12 -19.42 9.89
CA VAL A 104 6.07 -19.11 8.46
C VAL A 104 4.67 -18.66 8.10
N ARG A 105 4.54 -17.37 7.85
CA ARG A 105 3.29 -16.79 7.35
C ARG A 105 3.39 -16.45 5.88
N TRP A 106 2.39 -16.84 5.13
CA TRP A 106 2.25 -16.46 3.74
C TRP A 106 1.49 -15.15 3.65
N THR A 107 2.14 -14.11 3.11
CA THR A 107 1.53 -12.79 2.93
C THR A 107 1.21 -12.58 1.46
N PHE A 108 -0.05 -12.23 1.18
CA PHE A 108 -0.51 -11.93 -0.17
C PHE A 108 -0.06 -10.52 -0.58
N GLY A 109 0.43 -10.37 -1.81
CA GLY A 109 0.57 -9.09 -2.51
C GLY A 109 1.74 -8.18 -2.13
N PHE A 110 2.36 -8.30 -0.95
CA PHE A 110 3.34 -7.33 -0.43
C PHE A 110 4.81 -7.77 -0.49
N GLY A 111 5.09 -8.97 -0.93
CA GLY A 111 6.45 -9.53 -0.83
C GLY A 111 7.41 -9.09 -1.93
N CYS A 112 6.94 -8.68 -3.10
CA CYS A 112 7.79 -8.41 -4.24
C CYS A 112 7.93 -6.91 -4.54
N ARG A 113 9.11 -6.33 -4.28
CA ARG A 113 9.42 -4.93 -4.64
C ARG A 113 9.38 -4.64 -6.15
N PHE A 114 9.41 -5.67 -7.02
CA PHE A 114 9.39 -5.54 -8.47
C PHE A 114 8.06 -5.97 -9.11
N GLN A 115 7.25 -6.77 -8.39
CA GLN A 115 5.90 -7.16 -8.80
C GLN A 115 4.93 -7.05 -7.62
N PRO A 116 4.76 -5.84 -7.05
CA PRO A 116 3.85 -5.63 -5.93
C PRO A 116 2.37 -5.70 -6.34
N LEU A 117 2.07 -5.93 -7.62
CA LEU A 117 0.77 -5.71 -8.25
C LEU A 117 0.11 -7.01 -8.72
N SER A 118 0.33 -8.11 -8.01
CA SER A 118 -0.28 -9.40 -8.29
C SER A 118 -1.44 -9.70 -7.32
N GLY A 119 -2.25 -10.70 -7.63
CA GLY A 119 -3.40 -11.09 -6.82
C GLY A 119 -4.51 -10.02 -6.76
N GLU A 120 -5.36 -10.11 -5.76
CA GLU A 120 -6.51 -9.23 -5.55
C GLU A 120 -6.09 -7.77 -5.35
N PHE A 121 -5.04 -7.53 -4.55
CA PHE A 121 -4.45 -6.21 -4.40
C PHE A 121 -4.01 -5.61 -5.75
N GLY A 122 -3.34 -6.39 -6.60
CA GLY A 122 -2.90 -5.94 -7.91
C GLY A 122 -4.07 -5.59 -8.85
N ILE A 123 -5.18 -6.31 -8.76
CA ILE A 123 -6.41 -5.99 -9.49
C ILE A 123 -6.96 -4.64 -9.02
N MET A 124 -7.08 -4.45 -7.71
CA MET A 124 -7.56 -3.21 -7.11
C MET A 124 -6.64 -2.04 -7.44
N PHE A 125 -5.32 -2.23 -7.36
CA PHE A 125 -4.34 -1.20 -7.70
C PHE A 125 -4.46 -0.74 -9.17
N ARG A 126 -4.57 -1.67 -10.13
CA ARG A 126 -4.76 -1.31 -11.55
C ARG A 126 -6.04 -0.52 -11.81
N LYS A 127 -7.09 -0.80 -11.06
CA LYS A 127 -8.38 -0.08 -11.15
C LYS A 127 -8.38 1.25 -10.40
N SER A 128 -7.41 1.47 -9.50
CA SER A 128 -7.41 2.63 -8.60
C SER A 128 -7.03 3.95 -9.26
N GLY A 129 -6.40 3.94 -10.44
CA GLY A 129 -5.80 5.13 -11.04
C GLY A 129 -4.40 5.46 -10.51
N LEU A 130 -3.89 4.71 -9.54
CA LEU A 130 -2.50 4.82 -9.07
C LEU A 130 -1.53 4.29 -10.13
N LYS A 131 -0.33 4.86 -10.15
CA LYS A 131 0.77 4.45 -11.06
C LYS A 131 1.83 3.67 -10.28
N ASN A 132 2.67 2.89 -10.96
CA ASN A 132 3.70 2.05 -10.35
C ASN A 132 4.58 2.76 -9.29
N PRO A 133 5.02 4.02 -9.44
CA PRO A 133 5.78 4.69 -8.39
C PRO A 133 5.01 4.85 -7.06
N HIS A 134 3.69 4.95 -7.13
CA HIS A 134 2.82 5.12 -5.96
C HIS A 134 2.82 3.91 -5.02
N VAL A 135 3.11 2.71 -5.50
CA VAL A 135 3.15 1.50 -4.67
C VAL A 135 4.16 1.59 -3.52
N ASN A 136 5.18 2.43 -3.66
CA ASN A 136 6.19 2.65 -2.62
C ASN A 136 5.79 3.77 -1.63
N MET A 137 4.69 4.49 -1.86
CA MET A 137 4.23 5.56 -0.98
C MET A 137 3.44 5.00 0.20
N THR A 138 4.07 4.18 1.02
CA THR A 138 3.48 3.57 2.22
C THR A 138 3.72 4.44 3.44
N PHE A 139 2.94 4.24 4.52
CA PHE A 139 3.20 4.88 5.82
C PHE A 139 4.60 4.57 6.36
N LYS A 140 5.15 3.38 6.06
CA LYS A 140 6.51 3.02 6.46
C LYS A 140 7.56 3.82 5.70
N ALA A 141 7.33 4.07 4.41
CA ALA A 141 8.24 4.83 3.55
C ALA A 141 8.14 6.34 3.74
N TYR A 142 7.11 6.83 4.45
CA TYR A 142 6.98 8.24 4.81
C TYR A 142 8.02 8.59 5.88
N GLU A 143 9.11 9.20 5.46
CA GLU A 143 10.21 9.56 6.36
C GLU A 143 9.86 10.76 7.24
N CYS A 144 9.88 10.52 8.56
CA CYS A 144 9.70 11.57 9.55
C CYS A 144 11.03 12.01 10.20
N SER A 145 12.18 11.53 9.73
CA SER A 145 13.48 11.76 10.37
C SER A 145 13.97 13.21 10.34
N LYS A 146 13.51 13.99 9.36
CA LYS A 146 13.70 15.45 9.28
C LYS A 146 12.41 16.22 9.52
N SER A 147 11.42 15.61 10.16
CA SER A 147 10.07 16.10 10.19
C SER A 147 9.80 17.00 11.38
N THR A 148 9.10 18.07 11.10
CA THR A 148 8.49 18.92 12.12
C THR A 148 7.43 18.15 12.92
N PRO A 149 7.03 18.60 14.10
CA PRO A 149 5.90 18.02 14.84
C PRO A 149 4.64 17.85 13.96
N GLU A 150 4.39 18.80 13.06
CA GLU A 150 3.22 18.80 12.17
C GLU A 150 3.23 17.62 11.17
N THR A 151 4.39 17.25 10.61
CA THR A 151 4.47 16.09 9.71
C THR A 151 4.23 14.78 10.43
N ARG A 152 4.66 14.68 11.70
CA ARG A 152 4.38 13.50 12.54
C ARG A 152 2.88 13.41 12.87
N THR A 153 2.29 14.54 13.26
CA THR A 153 0.85 14.64 13.50
C THR A 153 0.07 14.26 12.24
N ALA A 154 0.44 14.80 11.07
CA ALA A 154 -0.21 14.47 9.81
C ALA A 154 -0.13 12.97 9.47
N LYS A 155 1.02 12.33 9.72
CA LYS A 155 1.16 10.88 9.55
C LYS A 155 0.26 10.11 10.51
N LEU A 156 0.19 10.52 11.77
CA LEU A 156 -0.65 9.87 12.77
C LEU A 156 -2.14 10.00 12.42
N GLU A 157 -2.58 11.21 12.08
CA GLU A 157 -3.95 11.47 11.61
C GLU A 157 -4.31 10.65 10.37
N ALA A 158 -3.39 10.55 9.41
CA ALA A 158 -3.60 9.71 8.23
C ALA A 158 -3.68 8.21 8.58
N MET A 159 -2.93 7.73 9.56
CA MET A 159 -3.02 6.35 10.05
C MET A 159 -4.33 6.10 10.79
N ASN A 160 -4.78 7.05 11.62
CA ASN A 160 -6.06 6.99 12.33
C ASN A 160 -7.23 6.98 11.32
N ALA A 161 -7.24 7.92 10.37
CA ALA A 161 -8.26 7.97 9.32
C ALA A 161 -8.31 6.68 8.49
N SER A 162 -7.16 6.04 8.25
CA SER A 162 -7.09 4.74 7.57
C SER A 162 -7.71 3.62 8.41
N ALA A 163 -7.49 3.60 9.71
CA ALA A 163 -7.99 2.58 10.63
C ALA A 163 -9.51 2.73 10.87
N GLU A 164 -9.96 3.95 11.10
CA GLU A 164 -11.36 4.29 11.40
C GLU A 164 -12.24 4.42 10.15
N GLN A 165 -11.62 4.46 8.96
CA GLN A 165 -12.29 4.72 7.68
C GLN A 165 -13.00 6.10 7.66
N SER A 166 -12.45 7.05 8.42
CA SER A 166 -12.95 8.43 8.49
C SER A 166 -12.42 9.27 7.32
N ASP A 167 -13.07 10.40 7.08
CA ASP A 167 -12.61 11.36 6.08
C ASP A 167 -11.38 12.13 6.59
N LEU A 168 -10.56 12.66 5.69
CA LEU A 168 -9.40 13.46 6.06
C LEU A 168 -9.08 14.49 4.98
N VAL A 169 -8.90 15.74 5.39
CA VAL A 169 -8.30 16.78 4.54
C VAL A 169 -6.86 17.01 4.94
N ILE A 170 -5.94 16.78 4.01
CA ILE A 170 -4.49 16.97 4.20
C ILE A 170 -4.09 18.24 3.46
N ALA A 171 -3.83 19.30 4.21
CA ALA A 171 -3.48 20.62 3.69
C ALA A 171 -1.96 20.90 3.82
N GLY A 172 -1.44 21.78 2.98
CA GLY A 172 -0.05 22.25 3.09
C GLY A 172 0.58 22.65 1.77
N LYS A 173 1.79 23.20 1.82
CA LYS A 173 2.52 23.67 0.64
C LYS A 173 2.83 22.52 -0.34
N PRO A 174 3.09 22.79 -1.63
CA PRO A 174 3.61 21.79 -2.55
C PRO A 174 4.88 21.11 -2.01
N GLY A 175 5.05 19.82 -2.29
CA GLY A 175 6.25 19.07 -1.88
C GLY A 175 6.27 18.56 -0.43
N THR A 176 5.31 18.90 0.43
CA THR A 176 5.27 18.49 1.84
C THR A 176 4.85 17.05 2.12
N GLY A 177 4.55 16.26 1.08
CA GLY A 177 4.20 14.84 1.23
C GLY A 177 2.70 14.53 1.40
N LYS A 178 1.80 15.48 1.14
CA LYS A 178 0.33 15.28 1.21
C LYS A 178 -0.13 14.08 0.38
N THR A 179 0.21 14.08 -0.91
CA THR A 179 -0.14 12.99 -1.84
C THR A 179 0.44 11.65 -1.38
N HIS A 180 1.64 11.63 -0.77
CA HIS A 180 2.21 10.41 -0.21
C HIS A 180 1.32 9.81 0.89
N LEU A 181 0.86 10.64 1.85
CA LEU A 181 -0.03 10.18 2.92
C LEU A 181 -1.38 9.72 2.38
N ALA A 182 -1.98 10.46 1.43
CA ALA A 182 -3.23 10.08 0.79
C ALA A 182 -3.12 8.74 0.04
N VAL A 183 -2.03 8.54 -0.69
CA VAL A 183 -1.73 7.26 -1.35
C VAL A 183 -1.49 6.14 -0.33
N ALA A 184 -0.81 6.41 0.79
CA ALA A 184 -0.60 5.43 1.85
C ALA A 184 -1.93 4.92 2.43
N ILE A 185 -2.93 5.80 2.58
CA ILE A 185 -4.30 5.41 2.99
C ILE A 185 -4.94 4.51 1.93
N ALA A 186 -4.85 4.87 0.64
CA ALA A 186 -5.41 4.06 -0.44
C ALA A 186 -4.77 2.66 -0.52
N LEU A 187 -3.43 2.59 -0.41
CA LEU A 187 -2.72 1.31 -0.36
C LEU A 187 -3.17 0.48 0.84
N LYS A 188 -3.31 1.11 2.00
CA LYS A 188 -3.76 0.43 3.22
C LYS A 188 -5.20 -0.07 3.11
N ALA A 189 -6.10 0.68 2.47
CA ALA A 189 -7.46 0.23 2.17
C ALA A 189 -7.44 -1.04 1.30
N MET A 190 -6.65 -1.05 0.22
CA MET A 190 -6.51 -2.21 -0.67
C MET A 190 -5.86 -3.41 0.02
N GLU A 191 -4.92 -3.19 0.96
CA GLU A 191 -4.37 -4.26 1.82
C GLU A 191 -5.45 -4.99 2.62
N HIS A 192 -6.52 -4.28 2.96
CA HIS A 192 -7.66 -4.83 3.71
C HIS A 192 -8.84 -5.24 2.78
N GLY A 193 -8.57 -5.45 1.49
CA GLY A 193 -9.59 -5.88 0.53
C GLY A 193 -10.61 -4.80 0.14
N ARG A 194 -10.39 -3.52 0.51
CA ARG A 194 -11.27 -2.41 0.14
C ARG A 194 -10.76 -1.70 -1.11
N GLN A 195 -11.57 -1.63 -2.15
CA GLN A 195 -11.21 -0.89 -3.36
C GLN A 195 -10.98 0.59 -3.01
N ALA A 196 -9.87 1.14 -3.52
CA ALA A 196 -9.59 2.56 -3.47
C ALA A 196 -9.50 3.13 -4.89
N THR A 197 -9.90 4.40 -5.05
CA THR A 197 -9.75 5.14 -6.31
C THR A 197 -9.02 6.45 -6.03
N PHE A 198 -7.96 6.70 -6.79
CA PHE A 198 -7.17 7.93 -6.76
C PHE A 198 -7.47 8.76 -8.00
N ARG A 199 -7.82 10.04 -7.81
CA ARG A 199 -8.03 11.01 -8.88
C ARG A 199 -7.43 12.36 -8.52
N LEU A 200 -6.70 12.92 -9.47
CA LEU A 200 -6.43 14.36 -9.48
C LEU A 200 -7.76 15.06 -9.79
N VAL A 201 -8.19 16.00 -8.96
CA VAL A 201 -9.53 16.61 -9.06
C VAL A 201 -9.75 17.25 -10.44
N SER A 202 -8.77 18.01 -10.95
CA SER A 202 -8.85 18.61 -12.27
C SER A 202 -9.12 17.56 -13.37
N THR A 203 -8.35 16.47 -13.38
CA THR A 203 -8.48 15.39 -14.38
C THR A 203 -9.82 14.67 -14.25
N MET A 204 -10.30 14.44 -13.03
CA MET A 204 -11.61 13.83 -12.79
C MET A 204 -12.75 14.69 -13.36
N LEU A 205 -12.70 16.00 -13.12
CA LEU A 205 -13.72 16.94 -13.62
C LEU A 205 -13.66 17.08 -15.14
N ASP A 206 -12.47 17.05 -15.74
CA ASP A 206 -12.30 17.01 -17.20
C ASP A 206 -12.88 15.71 -17.80
N GLU A 207 -12.64 14.56 -17.15
CA GLU A 207 -13.20 13.27 -17.55
C GLU A 207 -14.74 13.28 -17.52
N ILE A 208 -15.36 13.84 -16.47
CA ILE A 208 -16.80 13.98 -16.37
C ILE A 208 -17.34 14.85 -17.50
N GLN A 209 -16.73 16.02 -17.77
CA GLN A 209 -17.18 16.93 -18.81
C GLN A 209 -17.01 16.33 -20.22
N SER A 210 -15.90 15.64 -20.49
CA SER A 210 -15.70 14.98 -21.78
C SER A 210 -16.71 13.85 -21.99
N THR A 211 -16.98 13.06 -20.95
CA THR A 211 -17.99 11.99 -21.00
C THR A 211 -19.37 12.52 -21.39
N ILE A 212 -19.78 13.67 -20.83
CA ILE A 212 -21.06 14.32 -21.18
C ILE A 212 -21.04 14.80 -22.63
N ARG A 213 -19.98 15.51 -23.03
CA ARG A 213 -19.85 16.06 -24.38
C ARG A 213 -19.86 14.98 -25.46
N ASP A 214 -19.18 13.86 -25.18
CA ASP A 214 -18.97 12.78 -26.14
C ASP A 214 -20.09 11.73 -26.11
N GLY A 215 -21.15 11.94 -25.30
CA GLY A 215 -22.32 11.05 -25.18
C GLY A 215 -22.00 9.71 -24.51
N GLY A 216 -20.98 9.67 -23.66
CA GLY A 216 -20.56 8.48 -22.92
C GLY A 216 -21.43 8.15 -21.69
N ASP A 217 -21.06 7.11 -20.95
CA ASP A 217 -21.79 6.67 -19.76
C ASP A 217 -21.47 7.58 -18.54
N TYR A 218 -22.15 8.73 -18.49
CA TYR A 218 -22.03 9.68 -17.37
C TYR A 218 -22.47 9.07 -16.05
N ASP A 219 -23.59 8.33 -16.04
CA ASP A 219 -24.14 7.76 -14.81
C ASP A 219 -23.23 6.70 -14.22
N GLY A 220 -22.68 5.82 -15.07
CA GLY A 220 -21.69 4.81 -14.67
C GLY A 220 -20.40 5.45 -14.13
N LEU A 221 -19.91 6.50 -14.80
CA LEU A 221 -18.72 7.24 -14.35
C LEU A 221 -18.95 7.90 -12.98
N MET A 222 -20.04 8.66 -12.82
CA MET A 222 -20.38 9.29 -11.54
C MET A 222 -20.56 8.26 -10.43
N LYS A 223 -21.28 7.17 -10.71
CA LYS A 223 -21.48 6.07 -9.77
C LYS A 223 -20.15 5.46 -9.33
N SER A 224 -19.17 5.34 -10.22
CA SER A 224 -17.84 4.79 -9.90
C SER A 224 -17.11 5.62 -8.82
N PHE A 225 -17.23 6.96 -8.86
CA PHE A 225 -16.66 7.84 -7.83
C PHE A 225 -17.52 7.89 -6.56
N MET A 226 -18.84 7.84 -6.71
CA MET A 226 -19.77 7.88 -5.59
C MET A 226 -19.67 6.65 -4.69
N THR A 227 -19.54 5.45 -5.26
CA THR A 227 -19.71 4.18 -4.54
C THR A 227 -18.42 3.47 -4.13
N VAL A 228 -17.24 3.88 -4.63
CA VAL A 228 -15.98 3.25 -4.23
C VAL A 228 -15.74 3.39 -2.72
N PRO A 229 -15.32 2.33 -2.00
CA PRO A 229 -15.12 2.38 -0.54
C PRO A 229 -14.17 3.48 -0.05
N CYS A 230 -13.08 3.74 -0.79
CA CYS A 230 -12.11 4.79 -0.45
C CYS A 230 -11.83 5.64 -1.70
N LEU A 231 -12.15 6.93 -1.66
CA LEU A 231 -11.87 7.88 -2.74
C LEU A 231 -10.80 8.87 -2.29
N ILE A 232 -9.74 9.00 -3.10
CA ILE A 232 -8.71 10.02 -2.93
C ILE A 232 -8.94 11.10 -3.99
N LEU A 233 -9.16 12.32 -3.53
CA LEU A 233 -9.29 13.55 -4.32
C LEU A 233 -8.01 14.38 -4.12
N ASP A 234 -7.06 14.23 -5.05
CA ASP A 234 -5.75 14.88 -4.93
C ASP A 234 -5.77 16.27 -5.56
N ASP A 235 -5.15 17.22 -4.86
CA ASP A 235 -4.88 18.60 -5.29
C ASP A 235 -6.15 19.44 -5.54
N LEU A 236 -7.13 19.36 -4.62
CA LEU A 236 -8.35 20.17 -4.66
C LEU A 236 -8.02 21.66 -4.48
N GLY A 237 -8.58 22.50 -5.35
CA GLY A 237 -8.40 23.95 -5.36
C GLY A 237 -7.34 24.46 -6.33
N HIS A 238 -6.82 23.59 -7.21
CA HIS A 238 -5.92 23.95 -8.31
C HIS A 238 -6.60 23.96 -9.69
N GLU A 239 -7.82 23.48 -9.76
CA GLU A 239 -8.61 23.42 -10.98
C GLU A 239 -9.32 24.77 -11.27
N ASN A 240 -9.61 25.03 -12.54
CA ASN A 240 -10.52 26.09 -12.90
C ASN A 240 -11.96 25.67 -12.57
N MET A 241 -12.42 26.02 -11.36
CA MET A 241 -13.70 25.60 -10.81
C MET A 241 -14.83 26.45 -11.38
N THR A 242 -15.64 25.88 -12.27
CA THR A 242 -16.91 26.46 -12.72
C THR A 242 -18.05 25.96 -11.85
N ALA A 243 -19.22 26.63 -11.90
CA ALA A 243 -20.41 26.19 -11.16
C ALA A 243 -20.83 24.74 -11.51
N ALA A 244 -20.69 24.33 -12.78
CA ALA A 244 -20.97 22.96 -13.21
C ALA A 244 -19.98 21.97 -12.58
N ARG A 245 -18.68 22.27 -12.59
CA ARG A 245 -17.64 21.43 -11.98
C ARG A 245 -17.84 21.29 -10.47
N ALA A 246 -18.15 22.40 -9.79
CA ALA A 246 -18.46 22.39 -8.37
C ALA A 246 -19.71 21.56 -8.05
N SER A 247 -20.73 21.59 -8.92
CA SER A 247 -21.93 20.77 -8.79
C SER A 247 -21.60 19.26 -8.89
N TYR A 248 -20.75 18.83 -9.82
CA TYR A 248 -20.32 17.40 -9.91
C TYR A 248 -19.58 16.98 -8.65
N LEU A 249 -18.62 17.78 -8.20
CA LEU A 249 -17.87 17.50 -6.97
C LEU A 249 -18.80 17.44 -5.75
N HIS A 250 -19.75 18.37 -5.65
CA HIS A 250 -20.76 18.38 -4.59
C HIS A 250 -21.60 17.10 -4.59
N GLN A 251 -22.11 16.66 -5.75
CA GLN A 251 -22.88 15.42 -5.87
C GLN A 251 -22.10 14.21 -5.38
N ILE A 252 -20.81 14.11 -5.75
CA ILE A 252 -19.94 13.00 -5.32
C ILE A 252 -19.76 13.05 -3.80
N VAL A 253 -19.37 14.20 -3.25
CA VAL A 253 -19.09 14.34 -1.80
C VAL A 253 -20.36 14.15 -0.98
N ASP A 254 -21.49 14.68 -1.41
CA ASP A 254 -22.78 14.54 -0.74
C ASP A 254 -23.23 13.07 -0.66
N TYR A 255 -23.20 12.36 -1.80
CA TYR A 255 -23.55 10.95 -1.83
C TYR A 255 -22.65 10.15 -0.87
N ARG A 256 -21.32 10.38 -0.93
CA ARG A 256 -20.35 9.65 -0.12
C ARG A 256 -20.51 9.91 1.37
N HIS A 257 -20.78 11.18 1.72
CA HIS A 257 -21.08 11.55 3.10
C HIS A 257 -22.30 10.79 3.63
N ASN A 258 -23.41 10.78 2.86
CA ASN A 258 -24.66 10.12 3.25
C ASN A 258 -24.53 8.57 3.28
N ALA A 259 -23.68 8.01 2.42
CA ALA A 259 -23.38 6.57 2.37
C ALA A 259 -22.28 6.12 3.35
N ASN A 260 -21.73 7.03 4.15
CA ASN A 260 -20.61 6.77 5.08
C ASN A 260 -19.37 6.18 4.40
N LEU A 261 -19.05 6.62 3.17
CA LEU A 261 -17.88 6.17 2.42
C LEU A 261 -16.69 7.12 2.63
N GLN A 262 -15.51 6.55 2.83
CA GLN A 262 -14.27 7.29 3.13
C GLN A 262 -13.83 8.19 1.97
N THR A 263 -13.64 9.49 2.23
CA THR A 263 -13.11 10.48 1.29
C THR A 263 -11.88 11.16 1.85
N ILE A 264 -10.76 11.08 1.13
CA ILE A 264 -9.49 11.72 1.48
C ILE A 264 -9.22 12.81 0.46
N VAL A 265 -8.92 14.01 0.96
CA VAL A 265 -8.65 15.18 0.12
C VAL A 265 -7.28 15.72 0.41
N THR A 266 -6.51 16.07 -0.62
CA THR A 266 -5.31 16.89 -0.47
C THR A 266 -5.55 18.27 -1.07
N THR A 267 -4.97 19.31 -0.46
CA THR A 267 -5.12 20.69 -0.92
C THR A 267 -3.92 21.55 -0.56
N ASN A 268 -3.71 22.64 -1.29
CA ASN A 268 -2.75 23.69 -0.92
C ASN A 268 -3.42 24.86 -0.16
N ALA A 269 -4.70 24.78 0.12
CA ALA A 269 -5.41 25.73 0.97
C ALA A 269 -4.80 25.76 2.38
N ARG A 270 -4.76 26.94 2.98
CA ARG A 270 -4.20 27.15 4.33
C ARG A 270 -5.17 26.79 5.43
N ASN A 271 -6.47 26.96 5.16
CA ASN A 271 -7.58 26.70 6.09
C ASN A 271 -8.88 26.47 5.30
N VAL A 272 -9.97 26.24 6.02
CA VAL A 272 -11.30 25.99 5.47
C VAL A 272 -11.80 27.17 4.61
N GLU A 273 -11.61 28.42 5.06
CA GLU A 273 -12.04 29.61 4.34
C GLU A 273 -11.27 29.80 3.04
N ASP A 274 -9.98 29.46 3.04
CA ASP A 274 -9.10 29.50 1.87
C ASP A 274 -9.55 28.44 0.85
N LEU A 275 -9.89 27.23 1.29
CA LEU A 275 -10.43 26.17 0.44
C LEU A 275 -11.79 26.58 -0.17
N CYS A 276 -12.68 27.20 0.60
CA CYS A 276 -13.94 27.72 0.09
C CYS A 276 -13.72 28.76 -1.00
N ARG A 277 -12.74 29.66 -0.84
CA ARG A 277 -12.38 30.63 -1.89
C ARG A 277 -11.84 29.99 -3.15
N LEU A 278 -11.00 28.96 -3.00
CA LEU A 278 -10.44 28.21 -4.14
C LEU A 278 -11.51 27.43 -4.90
N VAL A 279 -12.47 26.83 -4.22
CA VAL A 279 -13.63 26.17 -4.86
C VAL A 279 -14.59 27.20 -5.48
N GLY A 280 -14.70 28.40 -4.91
CA GLY A 280 -15.24 29.61 -5.54
C GLY A 280 -16.68 29.53 -6.06
N SER A 281 -17.57 28.77 -5.42
CA SER A 281 -18.98 28.62 -5.85
C SER A 281 -19.90 28.46 -4.65
N ASP A 282 -21.21 28.52 -4.89
CA ASP A 282 -22.27 28.30 -3.88
C ASP A 282 -22.14 26.88 -3.24
N PHE A 283 -21.47 25.96 -3.92
CA PHE A 283 -21.21 24.60 -3.41
C PHE A 283 -20.00 24.50 -2.50
N ALA A 284 -19.15 25.53 -2.38
CA ALA A 284 -17.91 25.47 -1.62
C ALA A 284 -18.15 25.11 -0.14
N MET A 285 -19.00 25.87 0.55
CA MET A 285 -19.34 25.59 1.94
C MET A 285 -20.05 24.23 2.13
N PRO A 286 -21.04 23.84 1.32
CA PRO A 286 -21.61 22.49 1.37
C PRO A 286 -20.58 21.38 1.23
N ILE A 287 -19.65 21.45 0.27
CA ILE A 287 -18.59 20.46 0.06
C ILE A 287 -17.71 20.36 1.30
N VAL A 288 -17.17 21.48 1.75
CA VAL A 288 -16.21 21.51 2.87
C VAL A 288 -16.87 21.07 4.18
N SER A 289 -18.12 21.51 4.44
CA SER A 289 -18.89 21.10 5.61
C SER A 289 -19.08 19.58 5.69
N ARG A 290 -19.37 18.92 4.56
CA ARG A 290 -19.51 17.46 4.52
C ARG A 290 -18.22 16.73 4.80
N LEU A 291 -17.12 17.19 4.20
CA LEU A 291 -15.78 16.61 4.44
C LEU A 291 -15.37 16.75 5.90
N MET A 292 -15.70 17.88 6.56
CA MET A 292 -15.33 18.14 7.95
C MET A 292 -16.25 17.44 8.97
N LYS A 293 -17.47 17.07 8.59
CA LYS A 293 -18.45 16.49 9.52
C LYS A 293 -18.07 15.06 9.96
N ARG A 294 -17.38 14.31 9.09
CA ARG A 294 -16.93 12.94 9.35
C ARG A 294 -15.41 12.80 9.41
N GLY A 295 -14.69 13.89 9.23
CA GLY A 295 -13.26 13.88 9.08
C GLY A 295 -12.55 14.94 9.90
N SER A 296 -11.24 14.93 9.80
CA SER A 296 -10.36 15.93 10.38
C SER A 296 -9.61 16.71 9.31
N TRP A 297 -9.12 17.88 9.69
CA TRP A 297 -8.24 18.72 8.90
C TRP A 297 -6.83 18.69 9.51
N VAL A 298 -5.84 18.31 8.73
CA VAL A 298 -4.45 18.34 9.17
C VAL A 298 -3.63 19.20 8.21
N THR A 299 -2.80 20.08 8.77
CA THR A 299 -1.94 20.98 7.98
C THR A 299 -0.47 20.63 8.15
N ILE A 300 0.24 20.51 7.04
CA ILE A 300 1.70 20.34 7.01
C ILE A 300 2.32 21.69 6.61
N SER A 301 2.61 22.56 7.62
CA SER A 301 2.98 23.96 7.37
C SER A 301 4.49 24.17 7.18
N ASN A 302 5.34 23.41 7.87
CA ASN A 302 6.79 23.68 7.98
C ASN A 302 7.68 22.55 7.44
N ALA A 303 7.16 21.69 6.55
CA ALA A 303 7.99 20.66 5.93
C ALA A 303 8.87 21.24 4.82
N GLU A 304 10.12 20.80 4.76
CA GLU A 304 10.98 21.01 3.59
C GLU A 304 10.37 20.38 2.34
N ASP A 305 10.61 20.97 1.17
CA ASP A 305 10.20 20.36 -0.09
C ASP A 305 11.02 19.09 -0.35
N PHE A 306 10.41 17.92 -0.11
CA PHE A 306 11.04 16.61 -0.33
C PHE A 306 11.46 16.36 -1.80
N ARG A 307 11.05 17.19 -2.75
CA ARG A 307 11.44 17.09 -4.16
C ARG A 307 12.83 17.68 -4.41
N THR A 308 13.21 18.71 -3.68
CA THR A 308 14.53 19.36 -3.79
C THR A 308 15.61 18.54 -3.12
N THR A 309 15.35 18.00 -1.95
CA THR A 309 16.32 17.21 -1.15
C THR A 309 16.78 15.93 -1.87
N LYS A 310 15.92 15.29 -2.67
CA LYS A 310 16.31 14.13 -3.49
C LYS A 310 17.19 14.47 -4.69
N ARG A 311 17.15 15.69 -5.19
CA ARG A 311 18.02 16.14 -6.30
C ARG A 311 19.44 16.42 -5.84
N GLU A 312 19.62 16.97 -4.66
CA GLU A 312 20.96 17.28 -4.11
C GLU A 312 21.74 16.02 -3.72
N VAL A 313 21.07 14.98 -3.21
CA VAL A 313 21.73 13.70 -2.88
C VAL A 313 22.21 12.96 -4.12
N ASN A 314 21.50 13.07 -5.26
CA ASN A 314 21.90 12.44 -6.52
C ASN A 314 22.93 13.24 -7.31
N SER A 315 23.13 14.52 -7.04
CA SER A 315 24.17 15.36 -7.66
C SER A 315 25.53 15.20 -7.01
N ASN A 316 25.59 14.78 -5.74
CA ASN A 316 26.83 14.55 -4.99
C ASN A 316 27.34 13.08 -5.07
N ALA A 317 26.65 12.22 -5.84
CA ALA A 317 27.00 10.82 -6.05
C ALA A 317 27.50 10.53 -7.49
N LYS A 318 28.04 11.54 -8.18
CA LYS A 318 28.73 11.39 -9.47
C LYS A 318 30.19 11.73 -9.35
#